data_83cc0918cac9eeb6c02c29bdc7a71036
#
_entry.id   83cc0918cac9eeb6c02c29bdc7a71036
#
_cell.length_a   1.000
_cell.length_b   1.000
_cell.length_c   1.000
_cell.angle_alpha   90.00
_cell.angle_beta   90.00
_cell.angle_gamma   90.00
#
_symmetry.space_group_name_H-M   'P 1'
#
loop_
_entity.id
_entity.type
_entity.pdbx_description
1 polymer ?
#
loop_
_entity_poly.entity_id
_entity_poly.type
_entity_poly.pdbx_seq_one_letter_code
_entity_poly.pdbx_strand_id
1 'polypeptide(L)'
;MTTPQHPEDFLHAIRTRSAAEDGIFWVDDTRLGVFEPEAARRVSATNWRRFVLPDRLIDMLRRRRSPEVRWSQIRSAWLTQLHTLATAEHHGSLIDRMERIIDERLGEDVDLVMLTQDVALRSMLPVALSGLTSGESELVRRDLEMKLLRLVSPEPAGTWHHLRFVVVQLRSGLVVRRVLRQRAHGKRGRELDLADPFVDLLPQLGMDRALDVVTTVLTAIGGPPGTAAASLLYEFVRHPDWQRRLTEELGAVDPVEFRTTPTHAAPVTHRFVKEVLRLWSPPLLLVRRNDFPFDFGKTRLEPGDWYLLSPHLIHRDERVWKRPDVFDPDRFLPGAPHGPADRTCYVPFGWAPKKCVGANIGTVQLMGLCHLLCTRYRLTVEHPEKLTMALRFAPVPEGFRGRLALR
;
A
#
# COMPACT_ATOMS: atom_id res chain seq x y z
N MET A 1 -31.73 2.18 3.18
CA MET A 1 -30.93 2.94 2.19
C MET A 1 -30.57 2.01 1.06
N THR A 2 -30.93 2.32 -0.16
CA THR A 2 -30.51 1.59 -1.36
C THR A 2 -28.98 1.61 -1.43
N THR A 3 -28.38 0.46 -1.57
CA THR A 3 -26.93 0.32 -1.77
C THR A 3 -26.53 1.15 -2.98
N PRO A 4 -25.56 2.09 -2.87
CA PRO A 4 -25.11 2.89 -4.01
C PRO A 4 -24.65 1.97 -5.13
N GLN A 5 -25.09 2.24 -6.36
CA GLN A 5 -24.74 1.41 -7.53
C GLN A 5 -23.27 1.52 -7.92
N HIS A 6 -22.55 2.60 -7.49
CA HIS A 6 -21.14 2.80 -7.76
C HIS A 6 -20.34 3.10 -6.47
N PRO A 7 -19.09 2.58 -6.35
CA PRO A 7 -18.22 2.86 -5.21
C PRO A 7 -17.92 4.35 -4.97
N GLU A 8 -17.92 5.16 -6.02
CA GLU A 8 -17.70 6.61 -5.95
C GLU A 8 -18.87 7.33 -5.26
N ASP A 9 -20.10 6.93 -5.56
CA ASP A 9 -21.29 7.45 -4.89
C ASP A 9 -21.25 7.14 -3.39
N PHE A 10 -20.74 5.97 -3.03
CA PHE A 10 -20.59 5.55 -1.64
C PHE A 10 -19.61 6.45 -0.87
N LEU A 11 -18.41 6.71 -1.43
CA LEU A 11 -17.41 7.56 -0.80
C LEU A 11 -17.86 9.01 -0.70
N HIS A 12 -18.53 9.50 -1.74
CA HIS A 12 -19.10 10.86 -1.74
C HIS A 12 -20.19 11.00 -0.67
N ALA A 13 -21.10 10.03 -0.58
CA ALA A 13 -22.14 10.00 0.45
C ALA A 13 -21.55 9.95 1.87
N ILE A 14 -20.52 9.12 2.09
CA ILE A 14 -19.83 9.08 3.38
C ILE A 14 -19.15 10.41 3.70
N ARG A 15 -18.50 11.06 2.73
CA ARG A 15 -17.85 12.37 2.93
C ARG A 15 -18.85 13.43 3.34
N THR A 16 -19.98 13.50 2.65
CA THR A 16 -21.06 14.44 2.96
C THR A 16 -21.62 14.21 4.37
N ARG A 17 -21.90 12.95 4.72
CA ARG A 17 -22.35 12.60 6.07
C ARG A 17 -21.30 12.87 7.14
N SER A 18 -20.04 12.60 6.85
CA SER A 18 -18.93 12.85 7.79
C SER A 18 -18.81 14.33 8.18
N ALA A 19 -19.07 15.23 7.22
CA ALA A 19 -19.09 16.65 7.50
C ALA A 19 -20.31 17.07 8.35
N ALA A 20 -21.48 16.41 8.15
CA ALA A 20 -22.73 16.73 8.85
C ALA A 20 -22.83 16.08 10.25
N GLU A 21 -22.19 14.94 10.47
CA GLU A 21 -22.34 14.12 11.67
C GLU A 21 -21.00 14.00 12.47
N ASP A 22 -20.15 15.02 12.41
CA ASP A 22 -18.88 15.12 13.15
C ASP A 22 -17.92 13.91 12.92
N GLY A 23 -18.08 13.19 11.82
CA GLY A 23 -17.20 12.11 11.41
C GLY A 23 -17.42 10.76 12.11
N ILE A 24 -18.46 10.61 12.97
CA ILE A 24 -18.74 9.36 13.68
C ILE A 24 -20.23 9.00 13.53
N PHE A 25 -20.52 8.02 12.69
CA PHE A 25 -21.90 7.60 12.40
C PHE A 25 -21.98 6.15 11.90
N TRP A 26 -23.11 5.49 12.09
CA TRP A 26 -23.38 4.19 11.52
C TRP A 26 -23.57 4.32 9.99
N VAL A 27 -22.67 3.73 9.24
CA VAL A 27 -22.73 3.69 7.76
C VAL A 27 -23.86 2.76 7.33
N ASP A 28 -24.00 1.64 8.03
CA ASP A 28 -25.11 0.68 7.94
C ASP A 28 -25.33 0.03 9.32
N ASP A 29 -26.23 -0.96 9.39
CA ASP A 29 -26.61 -1.64 10.65
C ASP A 29 -25.46 -2.37 11.35
N THR A 30 -24.33 -2.55 10.69
CA THR A 30 -23.22 -3.39 11.17
C THR A 30 -21.86 -2.68 11.20
N ARG A 31 -21.72 -1.52 10.54
CA ARG A 31 -20.43 -0.84 10.35
C ARG A 31 -20.49 0.61 10.81
N LEU A 32 -19.74 0.94 11.82
CA LEU A 32 -19.56 2.33 12.28
C LEU A 32 -18.45 3.02 11.48
N GLY A 33 -18.74 4.15 10.86
CA GLY A 33 -17.74 5.07 10.31
C GLY A 33 -17.07 5.86 11.44
N VAL A 34 -15.73 5.84 11.48
CA VAL A 34 -14.92 6.62 12.43
C VAL A 34 -13.92 7.43 11.59
N PHE A 35 -14.36 8.59 11.14
CA PHE A 35 -13.63 9.47 10.22
C PHE A 35 -13.17 10.77 10.89
N GLU A 36 -13.54 10.99 12.16
CA GLU A 36 -12.99 12.06 12.97
C GLU A 36 -11.53 11.67 13.36
N PRO A 37 -10.53 12.56 13.15
CA PRO A 37 -9.12 12.22 13.27
C PRO A 37 -8.71 11.67 14.64
N GLU A 38 -9.13 12.30 15.74
CA GLU A 38 -8.76 11.89 17.09
C GLU A 38 -9.47 10.59 17.50
N ALA A 39 -10.74 10.43 17.16
CA ALA A 39 -11.48 9.20 17.38
C ALA A 39 -10.86 8.02 16.63
N ALA A 40 -10.47 8.23 15.37
CA ALA A 40 -9.77 7.23 14.55
C ALA A 40 -8.44 6.82 15.18
N ARG A 41 -7.67 7.79 15.69
CA ARG A 41 -6.41 7.53 16.42
C ARG A 41 -6.66 6.73 17.69
N ARG A 42 -7.64 7.11 18.50
CA ARG A 42 -7.98 6.45 19.77
C ARG A 42 -8.44 5.00 19.57
N VAL A 43 -9.38 4.75 18.66
CA VAL A 43 -9.86 3.38 18.40
C VAL A 43 -8.76 2.50 17.82
N SER A 44 -7.88 3.05 16.96
CA SER A 44 -6.74 2.32 16.41
C SER A 44 -5.71 1.96 17.49
N ALA A 45 -5.50 2.82 18.49
CA ALA A 45 -4.61 2.56 19.61
C ALA A 45 -5.14 1.48 20.57
N THR A 46 -6.44 1.28 20.63
CA THR A 46 -7.09 0.30 21.51
C THR A 46 -7.21 -1.07 20.86
N ASN A 47 -7.60 -1.13 19.59
CA ASN A 47 -7.94 -2.36 18.85
C ASN A 47 -6.77 -2.92 18.05
N TRP A 48 -5.63 -3.18 18.67
CA TRP A 48 -4.44 -3.65 17.92
C TRP A 48 -3.90 -5.03 18.34
N ARG A 49 -4.33 -5.56 19.48
CA ARG A 49 -3.69 -6.71 20.14
C ARG A 49 -3.85 -8.01 19.37
N ARG A 50 -4.93 -8.16 18.60
CA ARG A 50 -5.17 -9.36 17.79
C ARG A 50 -4.84 -9.11 16.33
N PHE A 51 -3.98 -9.97 15.80
CA PHE A 51 -3.78 -10.08 14.37
C PHE A 51 -4.71 -11.19 13.86
N VAL A 52 -5.83 -10.80 13.30
CA VAL A 52 -6.74 -11.73 12.65
C VAL A 52 -6.24 -11.92 11.22
N LEU A 53 -5.53 -13.00 10.99
CA LEU A 53 -5.27 -13.48 9.63
C LEU A 53 -6.61 -13.90 9.02
N PRO A 54 -6.91 -13.53 7.75
CA PRO A 54 -8.26 -13.64 7.19
C PRO A 54 -8.69 -15.06 6.81
N ASP A 55 -8.15 -16.11 7.42
CA ASP A 55 -8.36 -17.48 6.95
C ASP A 55 -9.20 -18.36 7.90
N ARG A 56 -10.44 -17.88 8.20
CA ARG A 56 -11.42 -18.65 8.96
C ARG A 56 -11.82 -19.96 8.27
N LEU A 57 -11.83 -20.01 6.95
CA LEU A 57 -12.24 -21.21 6.20
C LEU A 57 -11.22 -22.33 6.37
N ILE A 58 -9.94 -22.00 6.31
CA ILE A 58 -8.85 -22.97 6.49
C ILE A 58 -8.76 -23.43 7.95
N ASP A 59 -8.89 -22.52 8.92
CA ASP A 59 -8.93 -22.89 10.35
C ASP A 59 -10.12 -23.80 10.67
N MET A 60 -11.29 -23.54 10.07
CA MET A 60 -12.49 -24.36 10.22
C MET A 60 -12.32 -25.76 9.57
N LEU A 61 -11.73 -25.83 8.38
CA LEU A 61 -11.48 -27.08 7.67
C LEU A 61 -10.40 -27.95 8.35
N ARG A 62 -9.41 -27.33 8.97
CA ARG A 62 -8.29 -28.03 9.62
C ARG A 62 -8.62 -28.54 11.02
N ARG A 63 -9.75 -28.15 11.62
CA ARG A 63 -10.15 -28.51 13.02
C ARG A 63 -9.03 -28.30 14.06
N ARG A 64 -8.00 -27.51 13.76
CA ARG A 64 -6.85 -27.28 14.63
C ARG A 64 -6.99 -25.89 15.26
N ARG A 65 -6.88 -25.80 16.58
CA ARG A 65 -6.58 -24.56 17.27
C ARG A 65 -5.12 -24.21 16.93
N SER A 66 -4.94 -23.38 15.91
CA SER A 66 -3.62 -22.82 15.62
C SER A 66 -3.16 -21.96 16.80
N PRO A 67 -1.84 -21.93 17.12
CA PRO A 67 -1.30 -21.07 18.15
C PRO A 67 -1.77 -19.62 17.94
N GLU A 68 -2.06 -18.91 19.03
CA GLU A 68 -2.38 -17.50 18.96
C GLU A 68 -1.15 -16.72 18.52
N VAL A 69 -1.23 -16.07 17.37
CA VAL A 69 -0.14 -15.28 16.82
C VAL A 69 -0.26 -13.86 17.35
N ARG A 70 0.74 -13.42 18.11
CA ARG A 70 0.81 -12.05 18.62
C ARG A 70 1.25 -11.11 17.51
N TRP A 71 0.41 -10.14 17.17
CA TRP A 71 0.74 -9.10 16.18
C TRP A 71 2.08 -8.40 16.47
N SER A 72 2.36 -8.10 17.75
CA SER A 72 3.62 -7.48 18.16
C SER A 72 4.84 -8.27 17.74
N GLN A 73 4.80 -9.61 17.86
CA GLN A 73 5.91 -10.48 17.49
C GLN A 73 6.18 -10.45 15.97
N ILE A 74 5.12 -10.60 15.17
CA ILE A 74 5.23 -10.55 13.71
C ILE A 74 5.71 -9.17 13.26
N ARG A 75 5.11 -8.11 13.81
CA ARG A 75 5.48 -6.75 13.49
C ARG A 75 6.94 -6.44 13.84
N SER A 76 7.40 -6.89 15.00
CA SER A 76 8.80 -6.70 15.43
C SER A 76 9.75 -7.39 14.45
N ALA A 77 9.48 -8.63 14.07
CA ALA A 77 10.30 -9.37 13.11
C ALA A 77 10.41 -8.62 11.77
N TRP A 78 9.29 -8.15 11.21
CA TRP A 78 9.31 -7.35 9.97
C TRP A 78 10.04 -6.02 10.12
N LEU A 79 9.84 -5.29 11.22
CA LEU A 79 10.50 -3.99 11.42
C LEU A 79 12.01 -4.14 11.58
N THR A 80 12.47 -5.16 12.30
CA THR A 80 13.90 -5.48 12.42
C THR A 80 14.48 -5.78 11.04
N GLN A 81 13.82 -6.61 10.24
CA GLN A 81 14.29 -6.96 8.90
C GLN A 81 14.30 -5.75 7.96
N LEU A 82 13.25 -4.93 7.98
CA LEU A 82 13.18 -3.70 7.17
C LEU A 82 14.24 -2.67 7.59
N HIS A 83 14.61 -2.62 8.87
CA HIS A 83 15.72 -1.77 9.33
C HIS A 83 17.06 -2.26 8.76
N THR A 84 17.30 -3.56 8.74
CA THR A 84 18.50 -4.15 8.12
C THR A 84 18.54 -3.92 6.60
N LEU A 85 17.37 -3.91 5.94
CA LEU A 85 17.24 -3.60 4.52
C LEU A 85 17.33 -2.11 4.18
N ALA A 86 17.33 -1.21 5.16
CA ALA A 86 17.39 0.24 4.93
C ALA A 86 18.84 0.72 4.72
N THR A 87 19.48 0.25 3.66
CA THR A 87 20.86 0.62 3.28
C THR A 87 20.90 1.14 1.85
N ALA A 88 21.95 1.89 1.50
CA ALA A 88 22.17 2.42 0.15
C ALA A 88 22.18 1.30 -0.92
N GLU A 89 22.75 0.15 -0.58
CA GLU A 89 22.80 -1.02 -1.48
C GLU A 89 21.41 -1.56 -1.80
N HIS A 90 20.57 -1.77 -0.78
CA HIS A 90 19.22 -2.30 -0.96
C HIS A 90 18.28 -1.29 -1.63
N HIS A 91 18.40 0.00 -1.29
CA HIS A 91 17.68 1.07 -1.98
C HIS A 91 18.12 1.18 -3.44
N GLY A 92 19.43 1.13 -3.73
CA GLY A 92 19.96 1.09 -5.07
C GLY A 92 19.43 -0.11 -5.86
N SER A 93 19.53 -1.31 -5.29
CA SER A 93 18.99 -2.54 -5.91
C SER A 93 17.48 -2.46 -6.19
N LEU A 94 16.71 -1.78 -5.34
CA LEU A 94 15.28 -1.54 -5.58
C LEU A 94 15.08 -0.65 -6.80
N ILE A 95 15.79 0.48 -6.88
CA ILE A 95 15.73 1.43 -7.99
C ILE A 95 16.19 0.76 -9.29
N ASP A 96 17.30 0.03 -9.28
CA ASP A 96 17.85 -0.69 -10.44
C ASP A 96 16.87 -1.77 -10.95
N ARG A 97 16.09 -2.40 -10.08
CA ARG A 97 15.01 -3.32 -10.50
C ARG A 97 13.86 -2.56 -11.17
N MET A 98 13.45 -1.42 -10.61
CA MET A 98 12.40 -0.59 -11.21
C MET A 98 12.81 -0.13 -12.61
N GLU A 99 14.06 0.33 -12.76
CA GLU A 99 14.65 0.74 -14.02
C GLU A 99 14.56 -0.38 -15.06
N ARG A 100 15.05 -1.58 -14.76
CA ARG A 100 15.00 -2.73 -15.68
C ARG A 100 13.58 -3.08 -16.12
N ILE A 101 12.60 -3.00 -15.22
CA ILE A 101 11.20 -3.30 -15.54
C ILE A 101 10.61 -2.24 -16.48
N ILE A 102 10.95 -0.97 -16.27
CA ILE A 102 10.54 0.13 -17.16
C ILE A 102 11.21 0.00 -18.52
N ASP A 103 12.50 -0.36 -18.56
CA ASP A 103 13.27 -0.55 -19.80
C ASP A 103 12.66 -1.63 -20.73
N GLU A 104 12.00 -2.65 -20.16
CA GLU A 104 11.26 -3.67 -20.92
C GLU A 104 10.11 -3.10 -21.78
N ARG A 105 9.64 -1.88 -21.49
CA ARG A 105 8.47 -1.23 -22.09
C ARG A 105 8.78 0.10 -22.77
N LEU A 106 10.06 0.43 -22.96
CA LEU A 106 10.46 1.68 -23.60
C LEU A 106 9.91 1.80 -25.02
N GLY A 107 9.38 2.97 -25.35
CA GLY A 107 8.84 3.27 -26.67
C GLY A 107 7.44 2.70 -26.95
N GLU A 108 6.91 1.83 -26.08
CA GLU A 108 5.55 1.31 -26.21
C GLU A 108 4.52 2.32 -25.68
N ASP A 109 3.32 2.33 -26.27
CA ASP A 109 2.15 2.97 -25.68
C ASP A 109 1.51 1.99 -24.71
N VAL A 110 1.65 2.28 -23.39
CA VAL A 110 1.25 1.38 -22.33
C VAL A 110 0.16 1.97 -21.44
N ASP A 111 -0.62 1.11 -20.81
CA ASP A 111 -1.43 1.45 -19.66
C ASP A 111 -0.50 1.72 -18.47
N LEU A 112 -0.45 2.98 -18.02
CA LEU A 112 0.47 3.41 -16.95
C LEU A 112 0.06 2.88 -15.58
N VAL A 113 -1.22 2.56 -15.35
CA VAL A 113 -1.68 1.92 -14.12
C VAL A 113 -1.13 0.49 -14.06
N MET A 114 -1.23 -0.26 -15.16
CA MET A 114 -0.69 -1.62 -15.22
C MET A 114 0.83 -1.63 -15.13
N LEU A 115 1.50 -0.69 -15.79
CA LEU A 115 2.96 -0.55 -15.71
C LEU A 115 3.42 -0.27 -14.28
N THR A 116 2.78 0.67 -13.58
CA THR A 116 3.15 0.98 -12.18
C THR A 116 2.86 -0.17 -11.23
N GLN A 117 1.81 -0.96 -11.47
CA GLN A 117 1.55 -2.18 -10.72
C GLN A 117 2.66 -3.23 -10.94
N ASP A 118 3.08 -3.44 -12.18
CA ASP A 118 4.16 -4.38 -12.51
C ASP A 118 5.51 -3.92 -11.92
N VAL A 119 5.84 -2.64 -12.06
CA VAL A 119 7.04 -2.03 -11.47
C VAL A 119 7.05 -2.18 -9.95
N ALA A 120 5.95 -1.84 -9.29
CA ALA A 120 5.86 -1.93 -7.84
C ALA A 120 5.97 -3.37 -7.34
N LEU A 121 5.23 -4.29 -7.95
CA LEU A 121 5.19 -5.69 -7.56
C LEU A 121 6.54 -6.38 -7.80
N ARG A 122 7.08 -6.31 -9.03
CA ARG A 122 8.30 -7.03 -9.40
C ARG A 122 9.53 -6.48 -8.70
N SER A 123 9.61 -5.18 -8.45
CA SER A 123 10.73 -4.58 -7.70
C SER A 123 10.71 -4.93 -6.22
N MET A 124 9.52 -5.12 -5.62
CA MET A 124 9.35 -5.44 -4.20
C MET A 124 9.32 -6.95 -3.91
N LEU A 125 9.06 -7.80 -4.91
CA LEU A 125 8.98 -9.25 -4.68
C LEU A 125 10.24 -9.82 -4.02
N PRO A 126 11.49 -9.48 -4.44
CA PRO A 126 12.69 -9.94 -3.77
C PRO A 126 12.85 -9.42 -2.32
N VAL A 127 12.28 -8.27 -1.99
CA VAL A 127 12.25 -7.75 -0.61
C VAL A 127 11.31 -8.58 0.26
N ALA A 128 10.21 -9.05 -0.29
CA ALA A 128 9.23 -9.87 0.42
C ALA A 128 9.65 -11.34 0.52
N LEU A 129 10.10 -11.91 -0.60
CA LEU A 129 10.52 -13.31 -0.72
C LEU A 129 11.54 -13.44 -1.87
N SER A 130 12.80 -13.59 -1.54
CA SER A 130 13.91 -13.69 -2.49
C SER A 130 14.30 -15.15 -2.77
N GLY A 131 15.29 -15.32 -3.66
CA GLY A 131 15.83 -16.64 -4.01
C GLY A 131 14.85 -17.54 -4.76
N LEU A 132 13.78 -17.00 -5.35
CA LEU A 132 12.85 -17.74 -6.19
C LEU A 132 13.46 -18.04 -7.56
N THR A 133 13.19 -19.21 -8.11
CA THR A 133 13.45 -19.48 -9.52
C THR A 133 12.52 -18.64 -10.42
N SER A 134 12.85 -18.47 -11.69
CA SER A 134 12.01 -17.72 -12.62
C SER A 134 10.56 -18.24 -12.69
N GLY A 135 10.38 -19.57 -12.68
CA GLY A 135 9.04 -20.18 -12.69
C GLY A 135 8.29 -20.01 -11.37
N GLU A 136 9.00 -20.04 -10.22
CA GLU A 136 8.42 -19.76 -8.90
C GLU A 136 7.98 -18.28 -8.80
N SER A 137 8.85 -17.34 -9.24
CA SER A 137 8.54 -15.91 -9.27
C SER A 137 7.32 -15.61 -10.13
N GLU A 138 7.26 -16.18 -11.34
CA GLU A 138 6.14 -15.98 -12.26
C GLU A 138 4.82 -16.50 -11.67
N LEU A 139 4.84 -17.65 -10.99
CA LEU A 139 3.64 -18.22 -10.36
C LEU A 139 3.15 -17.34 -9.20
N VAL A 140 4.06 -16.86 -8.34
CA VAL A 140 3.73 -15.96 -7.23
C VAL A 140 3.21 -14.62 -7.78
N ARG A 141 3.88 -14.04 -8.78
CA ARG A 141 3.44 -12.81 -9.44
C ARG A 141 2.02 -12.93 -9.97
N ARG A 142 1.74 -14.01 -10.70
CA ARG A 142 0.40 -14.28 -11.27
C ARG A 142 -0.69 -14.41 -10.20
N ASP A 143 -0.39 -15.04 -9.06
CA ASP A 143 -1.32 -15.12 -7.93
C ASP A 143 -1.66 -13.70 -7.41
N LEU A 144 -0.64 -12.86 -7.24
CA LEU A 144 -0.81 -11.50 -6.72
C LEU A 144 -1.58 -10.61 -7.70
N GLU A 145 -1.31 -10.71 -9.00
CA GLU A 145 -2.07 -10.00 -10.04
C GLU A 145 -3.55 -10.41 -10.08
N MET A 146 -3.81 -11.71 -9.98
CA MET A 146 -5.20 -12.20 -9.94
C MET A 146 -5.94 -11.74 -8.68
N LYS A 147 -5.26 -11.62 -7.52
CA LYS A 147 -5.83 -11.06 -6.30
C LYS A 147 -6.14 -9.57 -6.47
N LEU A 148 -5.23 -8.82 -7.09
CA LEU A 148 -5.41 -7.39 -7.37
C LEU A 148 -6.60 -7.16 -8.31
N LEU A 149 -6.67 -7.89 -9.43
CA LEU A 149 -7.77 -7.77 -10.39
C LEU A 149 -9.13 -8.01 -9.73
N ARG A 150 -9.24 -8.99 -8.85
CA ARG A 150 -10.48 -9.22 -8.07
C ARG A 150 -10.84 -8.09 -7.13
N LEU A 151 -9.84 -7.40 -6.60
CA LEU A 151 -10.04 -6.28 -5.68
C LEU A 151 -10.51 -5.02 -6.42
N VAL A 152 -9.96 -4.80 -7.63
CA VAL A 152 -10.21 -3.59 -8.44
C VAL A 152 -11.45 -3.76 -9.34
N SER A 153 -11.71 -4.96 -9.83
CA SER A 153 -12.83 -5.28 -10.72
C SER A 153 -13.58 -6.52 -10.21
N PRO A 154 -14.49 -6.36 -9.24
CA PRO A 154 -15.25 -7.47 -8.66
C PRO A 154 -16.37 -7.98 -9.59
N GLU A 155 -16.13 -8.08 -10.89
CA GLU A 155 -17.09 -8.69 -11.80
C GLU A 155 -17.31 -10.16 -11.44
N PRO A 156 -18.54 -10.71 -11.60
CA PRO A 156 -18.83 -12.10 -11.35
C PRO A 156 -18.03 -12.96 -12.34
N ALA A 157 -16.85 -13.38 -11.94
CA ALA A 157 -16.01 -14.27 -12.72
C ALA A 157 -16.74 -15.62 -12.87
N GLY A 158 -16.88 -16.11 -14.09
CA GLY A 158 -17.47 -17.42 -14.36
C GLY A 158 -16.73 -18.54 -13.60
N THR A 159 -17.38 -19.67 -13.39
CA THR A 159 -16.91 -20.82 -12.59
C THR A 159 -15.47 -21.26 -12.93
N TRP A 160 -15.10 -21.25 -14.22
CA TRP A 160 -13.77 -21.57 -14.70
C TRP A 160 -12.70 -20.57 -14.25
N HIS A 161 -13.02 -19.29 -14.22
CA HIS A 161 -12.13 -18.23 -13.72
C HIS A 161 -11.87 -18.41 -12.23
N HIS A 162 -12.91 -18.77 -11.49
CA HIS A 162 -12.80 -19.04 -10.05
C HIS A 162 -11.93 -20.27 -9.78
N LEU A 163 -12.11 -21.36 -10.50
CA LEU A 163 -11.30 -22.56 -10.37
C LEU A 163 -9.82 -22.28 -10.69
N ARG A 164 -9.55 -21.57 -11.78
CA ARG A 164 -8.19 -21.16 -12.16
C ARG A 164 -7.51 -20.32 -11.06
N PHE A 165 -8.24 -19.38 -10.48
CA PHE A 165 -7.75 -18.57 -9.36
C PHE A 165 -7.37 -19.44 -8.16
N VAL A 166 -8.25 -20.34 -7.72
CA VAL A 166 -7.98 -21.25 -6.59
C VAL A 166 -6.73 -22.10 -6.87
N VAL A 167 -6.62 -22.65 -8.08
CA VAL A 167 -5.43 -23.47 -8.45
C VAL A 167 -4.15 -22.65 -8.40
N VAL A 168 -4.13 -21.43 -8.95
CA VAL A 168 -2.94 -20.56 -8.92
C VAL A 168 -2.59 -20.18 -7.48
N GLN A 169 -3.56 -19.84 -6.66
CA GLN A 169 -3.37 -19.49 -5.26
C GLN A 169 -2.79 -20.66 -4.46
N LEU A 170 -3.34 -21.89 -4.64
CA LEU A 170 -2.83 -23.09 -3.98
C LEU A 170 -1.37 -23.38 -4.40
N ARG A 171 -1.08 -23.31 -5.70
CA ARG A 171 0.29 -23.53 -6.21
C ARG A 171 1.27 -22.49 -5.72
N SER A 172 0.89 -21.22 -5.67
CA SER A 172 1.68 -20.12 -5.09
C SER A 172 1.97 -20.38 -3.61
N GLY A 173 0.95 -20.76 -2.83
CA GLY A 173 1.12 -21.14 -1.43
C GLY A 173 2.06 -22.34 -1.23
N LEU A 174 2.02 -23.33 -2.13
CA LEU A 174 2.95 -24.47 -2.11
C LEU A 174 4.40 -24.04 -2.41
N VAL A 175 4.61 -23.04 -3.28
CA VAL A 175 5.95 -22.47 -3.51
C VAL A 175 6.46 -21.82 -2.24
N VAL A 176 5.70 -20.92 -1.62
CA VAL A 176 6.11 -20.26 -0.37
C VAL A 176 6.43 -21.29 0.72
N ARG A 177 5.54 -22.29 0.89
CA ARG A 177 5.74 -23.38 1.86
C ARG A 177 7.02 -24.18 1.59
N ARG A 178 7.31 -24.46 0.32
CA ARG A 178 8.54 -25.14 -0.11
C ARG A 178 9.78 -24.32 0.23
N VAL A 179 9.78 -23.04 -0.07
CA VAL A 179 10.88 -22.12 0.21
C VAL A 179 11.18 -22.08 1.71
N LEU A 180 10.17 -21.84 2.55
CA LEU A 180 10.32 -21.80 4.01
C LEU A 180 10.88 -23.15 4.54
N ARG A 181 10.34 -24.27 4.06
CA ARG A 181 10.80 -25.59 4.46
C ARG A 181 12.25 -25.86 4.03
N GLN A 182 12.62 -25.50 2.79
CA GLN A 182 13.97 -25.68 2.28
C GLN A 182 14.99 -24.83 3.03
N ARG A 183 14.66 -23.58 3.36
CA ARG A 183 15.50 -22.72 4.21
C ARG A 183 15.67 -23.30 5.62
N ALA A 184 14.60 -23.77 6.24
CA ALA A 184 14.64 -24.38 7.57
C ALA A 184 15.52 -25.65 7.63
N HIS A 185 15.65 -26.38 6.52
CA HIS A 185 16.48 -27.58 6.44
C HIS A 185 17.86 -27.36 5.80
N GLY A 186 18.26 -26.11 5.55
CA GLY A 186 19.52 -25.77 4.90
C GLY A 186 19.64 -26.21 3.43
N LYS A 187 18.52 -26.59 2.78
CA LYS A 187 18.48 -26.98 1.37
C LYS A 187 18.38 -25.81 0.40
N ARG A 188 18.11 -24.62 0.91
CA ARG A 188 18.12 -23.32 0.23
C ARG A 188 18.78 -22.32 1.15
N GLY A 189 19.61 -21.42 0.61
CA GLY A 189 20.27 -20.38 1.38
C GLY A 189 19.28 -19.47 2.11
N ARG A 190 19.72 -18.93 3.24
CA ARG A 190 19.01 -17.85 3.94
C ARG A 190 19.22 -16.56 3.13
N GLU A 191 18.19 -15.77 3.06
CA GLU A 191 18.18 -14.54 2.26
C GLU A 191 17.73 -13.38 3.13
N LEU A 192 18.23 -12.19 2.87
CA LEU A 192 17.81 -10.99 3.57
C LEU A 192 16.49 -10.49 2.98
N ASP A 193 15.36 -11.07 3.40
CA ASP A 193 14.00 -10.72 2.97
C ASP A 193 12.99 -10.78 4.12
N LEU A 194 11.74 -10.37 3.88
CA LEU A 194 10.70 -10.33 4.92
C LEU A 194 10.14 -11.70 5.31
N ALA A 195 10.45 -12.76 4.54
CA ALA A 195 10.06 -14.12 4.85
C ALA A 195 11.06 -14.82 5.78
N ASP A 196 12.33 -14.40 5.74
CA ASP A 196 13.42 -15.09 6.43
C ASP A 196 13.29 -15.18 7.96
N PRO A 197 12.85 -14.15 8.70
CA PRO A 197 12.64 -14.23 10.14
C PRO A 197 11.65 -15.31 10.56
N PHE A 198 10.71 -15.65 9.68
CA PHE A 198 9.69 -16.68 9.95
C PHE A 198 10.20 -18.11 9.81
N VAL A 199 11.38 -18.29 9.26
CA VAL A 199 12.10 -19.59 9.32
C VAL A 199 12.51 -19.90 10.75
N ASP A 200 13.03 -18.93 11.49
CA ASP A 200 13.41 -19.09 12.90
C ASP A 200 12.20 -19.19 13.84
N LEU A 201 11.10 -18.60 13.45
CA LEU A 201 9.84 -18.64 14.19
C LEU A 201 8.98 -19.88 13.89
N LEU A 202 9.38 -20.76 12.94
CA LEU A 202 8.63 -21.99 12.61
C LEU A 202 8.31 -22.88 13.81
N PRO A 203 9.23 -23.11 14.79
CA PRO A 203 8.91 -23.92 15.96
C PRO A 203 7.77 -23.34 16.81
N GLN A 204 7.60 -22.01 16.81
CA GLN A 204 6.58 -21.31 17.60
C GLN A 204 5.26 -21.15 16.84
N LEU A 205 5.33 -20.78 15.56
CA LEU A 205 4.18 -20.46 14.72
C LEU A 205 3.58 -21.70 14.04
N GLY A 206 4.41 -22.69 13.75
CA GLY A 206 4.08 -23.76 12.81
C GLY A 206 4.11 -23.28 11.35
N MET A 207 4.24 -24.23 10.44
CA MET A 207 4.39 -23.97 9.00
C MET A 207 3.20 -23.22 8.41
N ASP A 208 1.99 -23.52 8.84
CA ASP A 208 0.78 -22.93 8.28
C ASP A 208 0.66 -21.44 8.66
N ARG A 209 0.99 -21.07 9.90
CA ARG A 209 1.00 -19.65 10.32
C ARG A 209 2.14 -18.86 9.70
N ALA A 210 3.31 -19.44 9.56
CA ALA A 210 4.41 -18.81 8.84
C ALA A 210 4.03 -18.54 7.36
N LEU A 211 3.37 -19.53 6.71
CA LEU A 211 2.84 -19.35 5.37
C LEU A 211 1.82 -18.19 5.29
N ASP A 212 0.87 -18.14 6.23
CA ASP A 212 -0.14 -17.06 6.27
C ASP A 212 0.51 -15.67 6.40
N VAL A 213 1.52 -15.56 7.28
CA VAL A 213 2.27 -14.31 7.49
C VAL A 213 3.01 -13.88 6.22
N VAL A 214 3.76 -14.78 5.59
CA VAL A 214 4.50 -14.46 4.35
C VAL A 214 3.54 -14.12 3.21
N THR A 215 2.44 -14.85 3.07
CA THR A 215 1.41 -14.56 2.07
C THR A 215 0.75 -13.19 2.30
N THR A 216 0.61 -12.77 3.57
CA THR A 216 0.09 -11.43 3.91
C THR A 216 1.01 -10.33 3.37
N VAL A 217 2.34 -10.45 3.53
CA VAL A 217 3.31 -9.49 2.96
C VAL A 217 3.25 -9.50 1.45
N LEU A 218 3.26 -10.67 0.83
CA LEU A 218 3.13 -10.79 -0.63
C LEU A 218 1.87 -10.09 -1.15
N THR A 219 0.72 -10.28 -0.48
CA THR A 219 -0.51 -9.58 -0.84
C THR A 219 -0.41 -8.07 -0.64
N ALA A 220 0.29 -7.61 0.42
CA ALA A 220 0.47 -6.19 0.70
C ALA A 220 1.31 -5.45 -0.35
N ILE A 221 2.29 -6.13 -0.98
CA ILE A 221 3.08 -5.53 -2.06
C ILE A 221 2.38 -5.59 -3.42
N GLY A 222 1.32 -6.40 -3.56
CA GLY A 222 0.65 -6.69 -4.83
C GLY A 222 -0.37 -5.64 -5.28
N GLY A 223 -0.67 -4.62 -4.50
CA GLY A 223 -1.73 -3.66 -4.86
C GLY A 223 -1.44 -2.22 -4.45
N PRO A 224 -1.48 -1.88 -3.16
CA PRO A 224 -1.37 -0.49 -2.71
C PRO A 224 -0.13 0.27 -3.22
N PRO A 225 1.10 -0.32 -3.29
CA PRO A 225 2.27 0.38 -3.82
C PRO A 225 2.13 0.78 -5.29
N GLY A 226 1.61 -0.11 -6.14
CA GLY A 226 1.40 0.20 -7.55
C GLY A 226 0.34 1.27 -7.77
N THR A 227 -0.73 1.26 -6.97
CA THR A 227 -1.75 2.32 -7.00
C THR A 227 -1.17 3.66 -6.55
N ALA A 228 -0.36 3.69 -5.51
CA ALA A 228 0.33 4.91 -5.08
C ALA A 228 1.29 5.43 -6.16
N ALA A 229 2.00 4.53 -6.87
CA ALA A 229 2.86 4.87 -7.99
C ALA A 229 2.05 5.42 -9.18
N ALA A 230 0.90 4.84 -9.50
CA ALA A 230 -0.01 5.37 -10.54
C ALA A 230 -0.51 6.78 -10.19
N SER A 231 -0.90 7.00 -8.93
CA SER A 231 -1.31 8.32 -8.43
C SER A 231 -0.16 9.34 -8.47
N LEU A 232 1.08 8.88 -8.22
CA LEU A 232 2.26 9.73 -8.34
C LEU A 232 2.48 10.16 -9.80
N LEU A 233 2.40 9.24 -10.76
CA LEU A 233 2.49 9.58 -12.19
C LEU A 233 1.36 10.53 -12.61
N TYR A 234 0.15 10.30 -12.12
CA TYR A 234 -1.01 11.15 -12.39
C TYR A 234 -0.76 12.61 -11.97
N GLU A 235 -0.29 12.84 -10.75
CA GLU A 235 0.04 14.20 -10.29
C GLU A 235 1.30 14.76 -10.99
N PHE A 236 2.27 13.91 -11.29
CA PHE A 236 3.49 14.30 -12.00
C PHE A 236 3.17 14.88 -13.39
N VAL A 237 2.31 14.24 -14.17
CA VAL A 237 1.99 14.73 -15.54
C VAL A 237 1.07 15.93 -15.54
N ARG A 238 0.26 16.14 -14.50
CA ARG A 238 -0.68 17.27 -14.37
C ARG A 238 -0.04 18.55 -13.82
N HIS A 239 1.15 18.45 -13.25
CA HIS A 239 1.83 19.58 -12.60
C HIS A 239 3.21 19.87 -13.22
N PRO A 240 3.31 20.49 -14.41
CA PRO A 240 4.59 20.77 -15.09
C PRO A 240 5.56 21.59 -14.24
N ASP A 241 5.05 22.48 -13.40
CA ASP A 241 5.90 23.29 -12.49
C ASP A 241 6.59 22.40 -11.46
N TRP A 242 5.87 21.40 -10.94
CA TRP A 242 6.49 20.42 -10.04
C TRP A 242 7.46 19.51 -10.78
N GLN A 243 7.18 19.11 -12.02
CA GLN A 243 8.15 18.34 -12.82
C GLN A 243 9.49 19.07 -12.93
N ARG A 244 9.47 20.40 -13.20
CA ARG A 244 10.71 21.21 -13.26
C ARG A 244 11.45 21.19 -11.92
N ARG A 245 10.76 21.51 -10.83
CA ARG A 245 11.35 21.53 -9.46
C ARG A 245 11.96 20.20 -9.07
N LEU A 246 11.26 19.08 -9.37
CA LEU A 246 11.76 17.74 -9.10
C LEU A 246 12.99 17.42 -9.98
N THR A 247 12.97 17.80 -11.26
CA THR A 247 14.09 17.57 -12.17
C THR A 247 15.32 18.37 -11.76
N GLU A 248 15.15 19.61 -11.33
CA GLU A 248 16.24 20.46 -10.81
C GLU A 248 16.86 19.85 -9.55
N GLU A 249 16.04 19.45 -8.56
CA GLU A 249 16.52 18.84 -7.32
C GLU A 249 17.26 17.52 -7.61
N LEU A 250 16.59 16.60 -8.32
CA LEU A 250 17.10 15.24 -8.54
C LEU A 250 18.27 15.19 -9.54
N GLY A 251 18.40 16.19 -10.40
CA GLY A 251 19.57 16.36 -11.25
C GLY A 251 20.81 16.88 -10.53
N ALA A 252 20.62 17.51 -9.37
CA ALA A 252 21.71 18.09 -8.57
C ALA A 252 22.10 17.24 -7.35
N VAL A 253 21.25 16.28 -6.94
CA VAL A 253 21.50 15.45 -5.75
C VAL A 253 22.61 14.43 -6.00
N ASP A 254 23.47 14.22 -5.01
CA ASP A 254 24.47 13.15 -5.08
C ASP A 254 23.79 11.77 -5.09
N PRO A 255 24.10 10.89 -6.07
CA PRO A 255 23.46 9.59 -6.20
C PRO A 255 23.68 8.67 -4.99
N VAL A 256 24.81 8.77 -4.30
CA VAL A 256 25.10 7.95 -3.11
C VAL A 256 24.28 8.44 -1.93
N GLU A 257 24.20 9.76 -1.74
CA GLU A 257 23.37 10.36 -0.71
C GLU A 257 21.89 10.04 -0.94
N PHE A 258 21.40 10.14 -2.19
CA PHE A 258 20.04 9.78 -2.53
C PHE A 258 19.73 8.30 -2.21
N ARG A 259 20.62 7.37 -2.54
CA ARG A 259 20.44 5.95 -2.20
C ARG A 259 20.48 5.69 -0.70
N THR A 260 21.26 6.48 0.05
CA THR A 260 21.40 6.31 1.51
C THR A 260 20.19 6.84 2.26
N THR A 261 19.82 8.10 2.01
CA THR A 261 18.76 8.82 2.73
C THR A 261 17.86 9.61 1.77
N PRO A 262 17.10 8.96 0.88
CA PRO A 262 16.37 9.65 -0.20
C PRO A 262 15.47 10.78 0.29
N THR A 263 14.77 10.58 1.40
CA THR A 263 13.85 11.59 1.96
C THR A 263 14.55 12.82 2.53
N HIS A 264 15.82 12.70 2.87
CA HIS A 264 16.65 13.81 3.36
C HIS A 264 17.40 14.48 2.21
N ALA A 265 17.97 13.68 1.32
CA ALA A 265 18.74 14.14 0.16
C ALA A 265 17.84 14.91 -0.84
N ALA A 266 16.57 14.55 -0.97
CA ALA A 266 15.63 15.17 -1.91
C ALA A 266 14.34 15.65 -1.19
N PRO A 267 14.40 16.73 -0.41
CA PRO A 267 13.25 17.19 0.40
C PRO A 267 12.10 17.76 -0.42
N VAL A 268 12.32 18.32 -1.62
CA VAL A 268 11.26 18.77 -2.52
C VAL A 268 10.49 17.57 -3.04
N THR A 269 11.20 16.55 -3.52
CA THR A 269 10.63 15.27 -3.97
C THR A 269 9.88 14.57 -2.84
N HIS A 270 10.42 14.57 -1.63
CA HIS A 270 9.73 14.00 -0.48
C HIS A 270 8.40 14.72 -0.19
N ARG A 271 8.34 16.07 -0.27
CA ARG A 271 7.07 16.80 -0.11
C ARG A 271 6.07 16.47 -1.21
N PHE A 272 6.52 16.33 -2.45
CA PHE A 272 5.68 15.89 -3.57
C PHE A 272 5.06 14.51 -3.28
N VAL A 273 5.88 13.52 -2.91
CA VAL A 273 5.41 12.17 -2.53
C VAL A 273 4.45 12.21 -1.34
N LYS A 274 4.73 13.05 -0.33
CA LYS A 274 3.81 13.21 0.81
C LYS A 274 2.44 13.74 0.38
N GLU A 275 2.38 14.70 -0.54
CA GLU A 275 1.12 15.26 -1.00
C GLU A 275 0.34 14.27 -1.89
N VAL A 276 1.03 13.52 -2.74
CA VAL A 276 0.42 12.39 -3.47
C VAL A 276 -0.23 11.42 -2.50
N LEU A 277 0.51 10.99 -1.47
CA LEU A 277 -0.01 10.05 -0.46
C LEU A 277 -1.11 10.66 0.41
N ARG A 278 -1.14 11.97 0.62
CA ARG A 278 -2.23 12.63 1.31
C ARG A 278 -3.53 12.56 0.50
N LEU A 279 -3.46 12.93 -0.76
CA LEU A 279 -4.65 12.94 -1.64
C LEU A 279 -5.08 11.53 -2.03
N TRP A 280 -4.17 10.63 -2.27
CA TRP A 280 -4.42 9.36 -2.93
C TRP A 280 -3.91 8.15 -2.12
N SER A 281 -4.04 8.17 -0.78
CA SER A 281 -3.61 7.00 0.03
C SER A 281 -4.45 5.75 -0.26
N PRO A 282 -3.85 4.67 -0.76
CA PRO A 282 -4.52 3.38 -0.85
C PRO A 282 -4.33 2.56 0.45
N PRO A 283 -5.34 1.80 0.90
CA PRO A 283 -6.73 1.80 0.43
C PRO A 283 -7.52 3.00 0.95
N LEU A 284 -8.60 3.36 0.24
CA LEU A 284 -9.45 4.49 0.61
C LEU A 284 -10.21 4.27 1.91
N LEU A 285 -10.57 3.00 2.20
CA LEU A 285 -11.27 2.57 3.40
C LEU A 285 -10.55 1.39 4.05
N LEU A 286 -10.41 1.43 5.35
CA LEU A 286 -9.87 0.36 6.18
C LEU A 286 -11.01 -0.22 7.02
N VAL A 287 -11.37 -1.48 6.75
CA VAL A 287 -12.36 -2.22 7.53
C VAL A 287 -11.68 -2.91 8.70
N ARG A 288 -12.22 -2.75 9.90
CA ARG A 288 -11.69 -3.35 11.13
C ARG A 288 -12.82 -3.97 11.94
N ARG A 289 -12.49 -5.03 12.67
CA ARG A 289 -13.39 -5.62 13.66
C ARG A 289 -13.00 -5.12 15.05
N ASN A 290 -14.01 -4.79 15.83
CA ASN A 290 -13.82 -4.35 17.22
C ASN A 290 -13.63 -5.56 18.14
N ASP A 291 -12.62 -5.52 19.00
CA ASP A 291 -12.35 -6.59 19.97
C ASP A 291 -12.72 -6.19 21.43
N PHE A 292 -12.87 -4.88 21.69
CA PHE A 292 -13.12 -4.34 23.02
C PHE A 292 -14.20 -3.27 22.95
N PRO A 293 -15.04 -3.11 23.99
CA PRO A 293 -16.00 -2.01 24.06
C PRO A 293 -15.27 -0.66 23.88
N PHE A 294 -15.79 0.19 23.00
CA PHE A 294 -15.21 1.51 22.78
C PHE A 294 -16.32 2.55 22.71
N ASP A 295 -16.19 3.59 23.54
CA ASP A 295 -17.17 4.66 23.68
C ASP A 295 -16.72 5.93 22.95
N PHE A 296 -17.62 6.47 22.12
CA PHE A 296 -17.47 7.74 21.40
C PHE A 296 -18.45 8.81 21.93
N GLY A 297 -18.94 8.66 23.13
CA GLY A 297 -19.94 9.52 23.74
C GLY A 297 -21.37 9.10 23.41
N LYS A 298 -21.92 9.56 22.29
CA LYS A 298 -23.28 9.17 21.86
C LYS A 298 -23.36 7.80 21.18
N THR A 299 -22.22 7.26 20.76
CA THR A 299 -22.15 6.03 19.97
C THR A 299 -21.13 5.10 20.62
N ARG A 300 -21.48 3.82 20.72
CA ARG A 300 -20.63 2.79 21.30
C ARG A 300 -20.42 1.64 20.33
N LEU A 301 -19.18 1.14 20.24
CA LEU A 301 -18.82 -0.09 19.58
C LEU A 301 -18.75 -1.22 20.59
N GLU A 302 -19.43 -2.32 20.29
CA GLU A 302 -19.34 -3.54 21.07
C GLU A 302 -18.33 -4.54 20.46
N PRO A 303 -17.83 -5.50 21.25
CA PRO A 303 -16.98 -6.56 20.72
C PRO A 303 -17.70 -7.36 19.63
N GLY A 304 -17.10 -7.42 18.46
CA GLY A 304 -17.67 -8.10 17.28
C GLY A 304 -18.19 -7.16 16.21
N ASP A 305 -18.50 -5.90 16.54
CA ASP A 305 -18.89 -4.88 15.58
C ASP A 305 -17.76 -4.57 14.60
N TRP A 306 -18.14 -4.04 13.45
CA TRP A 306 -17.21 -3.57 12.45
C TRP A 306 -17.12 -2.05 12.46
N TYR A 307 -15.93 -1.53 12.18
CA TYR A 307 -15.76 -0.09 11.97
C TYR A 307 -14.89 0.20 10.75
N LEU A 308 -15.13 1.37 10.17
CA LEU A 308 -14.46 1.88 8.99
C LEU A 308 -13.57 3.06 9.38
N LEU A 309 -12.34 3.05 8.90
CA LEU A 309 -11.41 4.18 8.96
C LEU A 309 -11.06 4.60 7.55
N SER A 310 -10.80 5.89 7.34
CA SER A 310 -10.41 6.40 6.03
C SER A 310 -9.30 7.45 6.14
N PRO A 311 -8.04 7.10 5.83
CA PRO A 311 -7.01 8.12 5.64
C PRO A 311 -7.43 9.17 4.60
N HIS A 312 -8.08 8.74 3.51
CA HIS A 312 -8.55 9.60 2.44
C HIS A 312 -9.52 10.70 2.91
N LEU A 313 -10.49 10.36 3.77
CA LEU A 313 -11.45 11.32 4.32
C LEU A 313 -10.78 12.23 5.36
N ILE A 314 -9.95 11.68 6.24
CA ILE A 314 -9.21 12.47 7.24
C ILE A 314 -8.27 13.47 6.57
N HIS A 315 -7.61 13.07 5.48
CA HIS A 315 -6.77 13.97 4.71
C HIS A 315 -7.54 15.05 3.92
N ARG A 316 -8.86 14.95 3.87
CA ARG A 316 -9.76 15.91 3.24
C ARG A 316 -10.69 16.63 4.23
N ASP A 317 -10.46 16.44 5.51
CA ASP A 317 -11.23 17.13 6.56
C ASP A 317 -10.79 18.59 6.66
N GLU A 318 -11.70 19.51 6.34
CA GLU A 318 -11.46 20.96 6.33
C GLU A 318 -11.14 21.52 7.73
N ARG A 319 -11.56 20.81 8.78
CA ARG A 319 -11.24 21.16 10.18
C ARG A 319 -9.73 21.07 10.45
N VAL A 320 -9.01 20.21 9.69
CA VAL A 320 -7.59 19.92 9.88
C VAL A 320 -6.74 20.43 8.73
N TRP A 321 -7.24 20.32 7.49
CA TRP A 321 -6.50 20.65 6.28
C TRP A 321 -7.11 21.86 5.57
N LYS A 322 -6.37 22.92 5.40
CA LYS A 322 -6.81 24.06 4.58
C LYS A 322 -6.70 23.70 3.10
N ARG A 323 -7.76 24.04 2.32
CA ARG A 323 -7.85 23.70 0.89
C ARG A 323 -7.52 22.21 0.64
N PRO A 324 -8.27 21.27 1.25
CA PRO A 324 -7.89 19.87 1.34
C PRO A 324 -7.85 19.15 -0.01
N ASP A 325 -8.62 19.57 -1.00
CA ASP A 325 -8.68 18.95 -2.33
C ASP A 325 -7.63 19.51 -3.31
N VAL A 326 -6.90 20.56 -2.93
CA VAL A 326 -5.86 21.16 -3.77
C VAL A 326 -4.54 20.44 -3.57
N PHE A 327 -3.91 20.05 -4.69
CA PHE A 327 -2.55 19.51 -4.70
C PHE A 327 -1.54 20.62 -4.41
N ASP A 328 -0.91 20.57 -3.25
CA ASP A 328 0.03 21.58 -2.77
C ASP A 328 1.11 20.93 -1.88
N PRO A 329 2.20 20.40 -2.46
CA PRO A 329 3.29 19.83 -1.69
C PRO A 329 3.98 20.80 -0.73
N ASP A 330 3.91 22.09 -0.99
CA ASP A 330 4.54 23.10 -0.12
C ASP A 330 3.78 23.29 1.20
N ARG A 331 2.57 22.71 1.35
CA ARG A 331 1.90 22.62 2.66
C ARG A 331 2.72 21.90 3.74
N PHE A 332 3.70 21.08 3.35
CA PHE A 332 4.59 20.39 4.27
C PHE A 332 5.84 21.17 4.66
N LEU A 333 5.99 22.40 4.16
CA LEU A 333 7.03 23.30 4.64
C LEU A 333 6.75 23.77 6.08
N PRO A 334 7.77 24.01 6.89
CA PRO A 334 7.58 24.63 8.19
C PRO A 334 6.91 26.01 8.04
N GLY A 335 5.83 26.24 8.79
CA GLY A 335 5.09 27.50 8.75
C GLY A 335 4.23 27.73 7.50
N ALA A 336 4.03 26.71 6.66
CA ALA A 336 3.18 26.86 5.47
C ALA A 336 1.73 27.24 5.83
N PRO A 337 1.12 28.22 5.13
CA PRO A 337 -0.22 28.72 5.46
C PRO A 337 -1.32 27.66 5.26
N HIS A 338 -1.05 26.64 4.44
CA HIS A 338 -1.96 25.53 4.14
C HIS A 338 -1.53 24.20 4.77
N GLY A 339 -0.57 24.25 5.70
CA GLY A 339 -0.13 23.08 6.46
C GLY A 339 -1.26 22.50 7.31
N PRO A 340 -1.12 21.22 7.73
CA PRO A 340 -2.09 20.63 8.64
C PRO A 340 -2.07 21.33 9.99
N ALA A 341 -3.24 21.55 10.58
CA ALA A 341 -3.37 22.09 11.93
C ALA A 341 -2.68 21.18 12.97
N ASP A 342 -2.74 19.88 12.74
CA ASP A 342 -2.05 18.86 13.54
C ASP A 342 -1.36 17.84 12.61
N ARG A 343 -0.05 17.67 12.78
CA ARG A 343 0.76 16.70 12.01
C ARG A 343 0.35 15.25 12.26
N THR A 344 -0.33 14.95 13.37
CA THR A 344 -0.85 13.61 13.67
C THR A 344 -1.99 13.19 12.75
N CYS A 345 -2.61 14.15 12.03
CA CYS A 345 -3.63 13.90 11.02
C CYS A 345 -3.06 13.47 9.66
N TYR A 346 -1.75 13.48 9.47
CA TYR A 346 -1.13 12.91 8.28
C TYR A 346 -0.89 11.39 8.47
N VAL A 347 -1.81 10.58 7.98
CA VAL A 347 -1.89 9.14 8.26
C VAL A 347 -1.99 8.25 7.01
N PRO A 348 -1.20 8.50 5.94
CA PRO A 348 -1.32 7.72 4.68
C PRO A 348 -1.00 6.24 4.87
N PHE A 349 -0.27 5.90 5.92
CA PHE A 349 0.10 4.54 6.30
C PHE A 349 -0.68 4.02 7.51
N GLY A 350 -1.78 4.68 7.88
CA GLY A 350 -2.58 4.36 9.05
C GLY A 350 -1.94 4.78 10.38
N TRP A 351 -2.47 4.27 11.47
CA TRP A 351 -2.16 4.68 12.84
C TRP A 351 -1.31 3.66 13.60
N ALA A 352 -0.45 4.17 14.48
CA ALA A 352 0.22 3.31 15.45
C ALA A 352 -0.82 2.68 16.42
N PRO A 353 -0.59 1.44 16.90
CA PRO A 353 0.55 0.58 16.59
C PRO A 353 0.39 -0.28 15.32
N LYS A 354 -0.73 -0.20 14.60
CA LYS A 354 -0.99 -0.92 13.34
C LYS A 354 -0.55 -0.15 12.08
N LYS A 355 0.22 0.91 12.21
CA LYS A 355 0.80 1.63 11.09
C LYS A 355 1.54 0.66 10.15
N CYS A 356 1.42 0.87 8.83
CA CYS A 356 2.08 0.04 7.81
C CYS A 356 3.56 -0.17 8.14
N VAL A 357 4.01 -1.40 8.13
CA VAL A 357 5.43 -1.73 8.38
C VAL A 357 6.31 -1.31 7.21
N GLY A 358 5.78 -1.36 5.99
CA GLY A 358 6.46 -0.97 4.76
C GLY A 358 6.46 0.53 4.45
N ALA A 359 6.06 1.41 5.40
CA ALA A 359 5.93 2.85 5.15
C ALA A 359 7.22 3.48 4.60
N ASN A 360 8.37 3.12 5.19
CA ASN A 360 9.67 3.64 4.76
C ASN A 360 10.04 3.14 3.37
N ILE A 361 10.07 1.83 3.16
CA ILE A 361 10.47 1.24 1.88
C ILE A 361 9.50 1.62 0.75
N GLY A 362 8.20 1.76 1.03
CA GLY A 362 7.22 2.26 0.07
C GLY A 362 7.46 3.73 -0.31
N THR A 363 7.87 4.57 0.65
CA THR A 363 8.27 5.95 0.37
C THR A 363 9.54 5.97 -0.49
N VAL A 364 10.54 5.15 -0.17
CA VAL A 364 11.78 5.01 -0.97
C VAL A 364 11.45 4.58 -2.40
N GLN A 365 10.54 3.64 -2.59
CA GLN A 365 10.10 3.20 -3.92
C GLN A 365 9.49 4.35 -4.73
N LEU A 366 8.61 5.16 -4.13
CA LEU A 366 8.02 6.33 -4.80
C LEU A 366 9.06 7.42 -5.09
N MET A 367 9.99 7.66 -4.18
CA MET A 367 11.12 8.58 -4.39
C MET A 367 12.02 8.09 -5.55
N GLY A 368 12.32 6.79 -5.60
CA GLY A 368 13.07 6.16 -6.68
C GLY A 368 12.37 6.30 -8.04
N LEU A 369 11.03 6.17 -8.07
CA LEU A 369 10.26 6.39 -9.29
C LEU A 369 10.36 7.84 -9.77
N CYS A 370 10.24 8.82 -8.88
CA CYS A 370 10.50 10.23 -9.21
C CYS A 370 11.90 10.45 -9.77
N HIS A 371 12.91 9.83 -9.14
CA HIS A 371 14.29 9.93 -9.60
C HIS A 371 14.44 9.42 -11.03
N LEU A 372 13.93 8.23 -11.34
CA LEU A 372 13.97 7.65 -12.69
C LEU A 372 13.25 8.53 -13.72
N LEU A 373 12.07 9.05 -13.40
CA LEU A 373 11.31 9.95 -14.29
C LEU A 373 12.02 11.29 -14.53
N CYS A 374 12.74 11.80 -13.56
CA CYS A 374 13.41 13.10 -13.67
C CYS A 374 14.80 13.02 -14.31
N THR A 375 15.53 11.90 -14.13
CA THR A 375 16.92 11.78 -14.57
C THR A 375 17.12 10.90 -15.80
N ARG A 376 16.26 9.89 -15.98
CA ARG A 376 16.45 8.88 -17.03
C ARG A 376 15.35 8.86 -18.10
N TYR A 377 14.09 9.01 -17.68
CA TYR A 377 12.96 8.85 -18.60
C TYR A 377 12.22 10.15 -18.87
N ARG A 378 11.72 10.26 -20.10
CA ARG A 378 10.69 11.23 -20.48
C ARG A 378 9.36 10.50 -20.59
N LEU A 379 8.39 10.88 -19.76
CA LEU A 379 7.02 10.40 -19.82
C LEU A 379 6.19 11.35 -20.69
N THR A 380 5.51 10.80 -21.69
CA THR A 380 4.55 11.53 -22.53
C THR A 380 3.18 10.92 -22.35
N VAL A 381 2.19 11.76 -22.04
CA VAL A 381 0.79 11.40 -21.87
C VAL A 381 -0.02 12.38 -22.71
N GLU A 382 -0.97 11.85 -23.50
CA GLU A 382 -1.90 12.68 -24.24
C GLU A 382 -2.98 13.24 -23.33
N HIS A 383 -3.24 14.52 -23.45
CA HIS A 383 -4.31 15.21 -22.73
C HIS A 383 -4.32 14.99 -21.19
N PRO A 384 -3.21 15.25 -20.48
CA PRO A 384 -3.12 15.00 -19.02
C PRO A 384 -4.16 15.82 -18.22
N GLU A 385 -4.65 16.93 -18.78
CA GLU A 385 -5.70 17.77 -18.19
C GLU A 385 -7.09 17.11 -18.19
N LYS A 386 -7.32 16.12 -19.03
CA LYS A 386 -8.59 15.38 -19.13
C LYS A 386 -8.62 14.13 -18.24
N LEU A 387 -7.50 13.75 -17.67
CA LEU A 387 -7.43 12.57 -16.80
C LEU A 387 -8.30 12.77 -15.55
N THR A 388 -9.03 11.74 -15.19
CA THR A 388 -9.83 11.65 -13.97
C THR A 388 -9.30 10.59 -13.04
N MET A 389 -9.62 10.72 -11.76
CA MET A 389 -9.26 9.74 -10.74
C MET A 389 -10.51 9.02 -10.25
N ALA A 390 -10.67 7.75 -10.60
CA ALA A 390 -11.75 6.92 -10.08
C ALA A 390 -11.45 6.50 -8.63
N LEU A 391 -12.43 6.66 -7.75
CA LEU A 391 -12.36 6.30 -6.34
C LEU A 391 -13.08 4.98 -6.11
N ARG A 392 -12.37 3.86 -6.31
CA ARG A 392 -12.89 2.50 -6.10
C ARG A 392 -12.46 1.97 -4.73
N PHE A 393 -11.94 0.76 -4.65
CA PHE A 393 -11.23 0.29 -3.44
C PHE A 393 -9.95 1.09 -3.18
N ALA A 394 -9.32 1.56 -4.24
CA ALA A 394 -8.16 2.43 -4.24
C ALA A 394 -8.34 3.51 -5.32
N PRO A 395 -7.61 4.65 -5.24
CA PRO A 395 -7.63 5.66 -6.31
C PRO A 395 -6.96 5.09 -7.57
N VAL A 396 -7.63 5.16 -8.70
CA VAL A 396 -7.14 4.65 -9.98
C VAL A 396 -7.35 5.70 -11.07
N PRO A 397 -6.29 6.23 -11.72
CA PRO A 397 -6.44 7.11 -12.88
C PRO A 397 -7.11 6.37 -14.04
N GLU A 398 -8.14 6.98 -14.64
CA GLU A 398 -8.88 6.40 -15.75
C GLU A 398 -8.28 6.79 -17.09
N GLY A 399 -8.25 5.84 -18.04
CA GLY A 399 -7.73 6.08 -19.38
C GLY A 399 -6.26 6.49 -19.40
N PHE A 400 -5.51 6.16 -18.37
CA PHE A 400 -4.15 6.63 -18.17
C PHE A 400 -3.14 5.85 -18.99
N ARG A 401 -3.00 6.27 -20.24
CA ARG A 401 -2.04 5.70 -21.18
C ARG A 401 -0.92 6.70 -21.48
N GLY A 402 0.25 6.17 -21.83
CA GLY A 402 1.39 6.99 -22.16
C GLY A 402 2.59 6.19 -22.63
N ARG A 403 3.64 6.91 -22.96
CA ARG A 403 4.89 6.35 -23.50
C ARG A 403 6.08 6.86 -22.69
N LEU A 404 6.98 5.94 -22.36
CA LEU A 404 8.28 6.26 -21.75
C LEU A 404 9.38 6.13 -22.81
N ALA A 405 10.27 7.13 -22.88
CA ALA A 405 11.46 7.14 -23.70
C ALA A 405 12.67 7.58 -22.86
N LEU A 406 13.86 7.25 -23.26
CA LEU A 406 15.08 7.80 -22.67
C LEU A 406 15.16 9.32 -22.89
N ARG A 407 15.72 10.04 -21.92
CA ARG A 407 15.99 11.48 -22.02
C ARG A 407 17.14 11.77 -22.95
#